data_97cfa158ccfda05f5c4186ab2e684639
#
_entry.id   97cfa158ccfda05f5c4186ab2e684639
#
_cell.length_a   1.000
_cell.length_b   1.000
_cell.length_c   1.000
_cell.angle_alpha   90.00
_cell.angle_beta   90.00
_cell.angle_gamma   90.00
#
_symmetry.space_group_name_H-M   'P 1'
#
loop_
_entity.id
_entity.type
_entity.pdbx_description
1 polymer ?
#
loop_
_entity_poly.entity_id
_entity_poly.type
_entity_poly.pdbx_seq_one_letter_code
_entity_poly.pdbx_strand_id
1 'polypeptide(L)'
;MCMEERLQGNPVSEGIAYAKSYIYIPGTLTKAPGFFPKGQEEEKYREFRETCEKADGELVTLYNGMCKEDPDKAKIFSAHRELLQDEEILDEIREAICAESMNPDSAVSKVYTEFAELLAGVEDPLIAERAADLRDVRDRLLRILSGQEMSKLSSLSEDVILVAHDLLPSDTATMDRKHIK
;
A
#
# COMPACT_ATOMS: atom_id res chain seq x y z
N MET A 1 4.45 -25.44 29.54
CA MET A 1 4.36 -24.23 30.38
C MET A 1 4.06 -23.09 29.43
N CYS A 2 2.78 -22.65 29.34
CA CYS A 2 2.42 -21.47 28.52
C CYS A 2 3.02 -20.24 29.21
N MET A 3 3.91 -19.54 28.53
CA MET A 3 4.33 -18.20 28.97
C MET A 3 3.17 -17.25 28.66
N GLU A 4 2.58 -16.70 29.70
CA GLU A 4 1.58 -15.66 29.60
C GLU A 4 2.31 -14.34 29.33
N GLU A 5 2.28 -13.88 28.10
CA GLU A 5 2.88 -12.60 27.71
C GLU A 5 1.81 -11.50 27.93
N ARG A 6 2.11 -10.55 28.81
CA ARG A 6 1.23 -9.41 29.07
C ARG A 6 1.67 -8.23 28.24
N LEU A 7 0.83 -7.80 27.31
CA LEU A 7 1.01 -6.58 26.54
C LEU A 7 0.30 -5.42 27.23
N GLN A 8 0.95 -4.27 27.32
CA GLN A 8 0.36 -3.05 27.78
C GLN A 8 -0.09 -2.20 26.59
N GLY A 9 -1.38 -1.98 26.42
CA GLY A 9 -1.96 -1.16 25.37
C GLY A 9 -2.16 0.29 25.79
N ASN A 10 -2.26 1.18 24.82
CA ASN A 10 -2.68 2.57 24.99
C ASN A 10 -4.11 2.71 24.44
N PRO A 11 -5.15 2.88 25.27
CA PRO A 11 -6.52 3.00 24.81
C PRO A 11 -6.71 4.37 24.11
N VAL A 12 -7.18 4.36 22.87
CA VAL A 12 -7.47 5.55 22.06
C VAL A 12 -8.98 5.75 21.81
N SER A 13 -9.80 4.78 22.21
CA SER A 13 -11.26 4.89 22.18
C SER A 13 -11.88 4.17 23.38
N GLU A 14 -13.08 4.62 23.78
CA GLU A 14 -13.85 3.99 24.84
C GLU A 14 -14.79 2.92 24.27
N GLY A 15 -15.11 1.90 25.04
CA GLY A 15 -16.07 0.89 24.68
C GLY A 15 -15.60 -0.53 24.99
N ILE A 16 -16.52 -1.48 24.78
CA ILE A 16 -16.25 -2.93 24.88
C ILE A 16 -16.81 -3.57 23.64
N ALA A 17 -15.99 -4.34 22.95
CA ALA A 17 -16.39 -5.14 21.81
C ALA A 17 -16.13 -6.63 22.07
N TYR A 18 -16.99 -7.50 21.53
CA TYR A 18 -16.84 -8.94 21.61
C TYR A 18 -17.13 -9.54 20.22
N ALA A 19 -16.12 -10.11 19.60
CA ALA A 19 -16.22 -10.80 18.32
C ALA A 19 -15.00 -11.72 18.13
N LYS A 20 -14.93 -12.46 17.03
CA LYS A 20 -13.72 -13.20 16.66
C LYS A 20 -12.59 -12.26 16.30
N SER A 21 -11.35 -12.61 16.64
CA SER A 21 -10.18 -11.88 16.17
C SER A 21 -9.91 -12.21 14.70
N TYR A 22 -9.69 -11.18 13.90
CA TYR A 22 -9.21 -11.28 12.51
C TYR A 22 -7.82 -10.65 12.44
N ILE A 23 -6.81 -11.49 12.29
CA ILE A 23 -5.43 -11.02 12.16
C ILE A 23 -5.20 -10.62 10.72
N TYR A 24 -5.03 -9.32 10.50
CA TYR A 24 -4.69 -8.78 9.19
C TYR A 24 -3.18 -8.62 9.07
N ILE A 25 -2.61 -9.33 8.12
CA ILE A 25 -1.21 -9.18 7.74
C ILE A 25 -1.25 -8.62 6.31
N PRO A 26 -0.84 -7.35 6.11
CA PRO A 26 -0.67 -6.80 4.76
C PRO A 26 0.21 -7.75 3.95
N GLY A 27 -0.18 -8.02 2.71
CA GLY A 27 0.58 -8.88 1.82
C GLY A 27 1.89 -8.21 1.43
N THR A 28 2.89 -8.26 2.29
CA THR A 28 4.25 -7.86 1.93
C THR A 28 4.81 -8.90 0.97
N LEU A 29 4.79 -8.58 -0.31
CA LEU A 29 5.44 -9.39 -1.35
C LEU A 29 6.96 -9.13 -1.31
N THR A 30 7.61 -9.55 -0.23
CA THR A 30 9.08 -9.63 -0.19
C THR A 30 9.52 -10.89 -0.92
N LYS A 31 9.55 -10.82 -2.23
CA LYS A 31 10.25 -11.80 -3.06
C LYS A 31 11.69 -11.34 -3.26
N ALA A 32 12.61 -12.28 -3.39
CA ALA A 32 13.94 -11.95 -3.88
C ALA A 32 13.82 -11.24 -5.24
N PRO A 33 14.67 -10.23 -5.54
CA PRO A 33 14.62 -9.51 -6.81
C PRO A 33 14.62 -10.49 -7.99
N GLY A 34 13.60 -10.39 -8.83
CA GLY A 34 13.47 -11.22 -10.03
C GLY A 34 13.90 -10.47 -11.27
N PHE A 35 14.44 -11.22 -12.24
CA PHE A 35 14.88 -10.69 -13.53
C PHE A 35 14.22 -11.47 -14.64
N PHE A 36 14.00 -10.82 -15.79
CA PHE A 36 13.48 -11.46 -16.99
C PHE A 36 14.56 -11.58 -18.07
N PRO A 37 14.42 -12.51 -19.03
CA PRO A 37 15.34 -12.64 -20.15
C PRO A 37 15.33 -11.38 -21.05
N LYS A 38 16.51 -10.98 -21.54
CA LYS A 38 16.64 -9.86 -22.49
C LYS A 38 15.73 -10.02 -23.71
N GLY A 39 15.19 -8.90 -24.18
CA GLY A 39 14.28 -8.85 -25.32
C GLY A 39 12.80 -8.76 -24.95
N GLN A 40 12.48 -8.67 -23.65
CA GLN A 40 11.12 -8.49 -23.12
C GLN A 40 10.92 -7.12 -22.45
N GLU A 41 11.90 -6.22 -22.55
CA GLU A 41 11.94 -4.94 -21.84
C GLU A 41 10.70 -4.09 -22.13
N GLU A 42 10.32 -4.01 -23.39
CA GLU A 42 9.17 -3.20 -23.83
C GLU A 42 7.83 -3.78 -23.33
N GLU A 43 7.71 -5.11 -23.33
CA GLU A 43 6.53 -5.81 -22.77
C GLU A 43 6.42 -5.61 -21.27
N LYS A 44 7.53 -5.75 -20.54
CA LYS A 44 7.58 -5.57 -19.09
C LYS A 44 7.36 -4.13 -18.65
N TYR A 45 7.88 -3.18 -19.39
CA TYR A 45 7.61 -1.77 -19.13
C TYR A 45 6.14 -1.40 -19.42
N ARG A 46 5.54 -1.98 -20.45
CA ARG A 46 4.11 -1.82 -20.73
C ARG A 46 3.26 -2.40 -19.59
N GLU A 47 3.58 -3.61 -19.09
CA GLU A 47 2.93 -4.21 -17.93
C GLU A 47 2.93 -3.27 -16.69
N PHE A 48 4.08 -2.64 -16.44
CA PHE A 48 4.19 -1.63 -15.39
C PHE A 48 3.29 -0.41 -15.66
N ARG A 49 3.30 0.13 -16.87
CA ARG A 49 2.48 1.29 -17.25
C ARG A 49 0.97 1.01 -17.10
N GLU A 50 0.51 -0.14 -17.54
CA GLU A 50 -0.88 -0.58 -17.38
C GLU A 50 -1.24 -0.74 -15.88
N THR A 51 -0.27 -1.13 -15.07
CA THR A 51 -0.43 -1.21 -13.60
C THR A 51 -0.60 0.18 -12.98
N CYS A 52 0.19 1.16 -13.40
CA CYS A 52 0.05 2.55 -12.96
C CYS A 52 -1.33 3.13 -13.34
N GLU A 53 -1.83 2.85 -14.54
CA GLU A 53 -3.17 3.31 -14.98
C GLU A 53 -4.29 2.71 -14.11
N LYS A 54 -4.20 1.41 -13.77
CA LYS A 54 -5.14 0.76 -12.85
C LYS A 54 -5.06 1.36 -11.44
N ALA A 55 -3.85 1.58 -10.93
CA ALA A 55 -3.63 2.19 -9.62
C ALA A 55 -4.21 3.61 -9.55
N ASP A 56 -4.02 4.43 -10.59
CA ASP A 56 -4.62 5.77 -10.68
C ASP A 56 -6.15 5.72 -10.67
N GLY A 57 -6.75 4.80 -11.43
CA GLY A 57 -8.20 4.59 -11.44
C GLY A 57 -8.78 4.20 -10.07
N GLU A 58 -8.06 3.35 -9.32
CA GLU A 58 -8.44 3.01 -7.94
C GLU A 58 -8.35 4.23 -7.01
N LEU A 59 -7.26 5.01 -7.09
CA LEU A 59 -7.07 6.22 -6.28
C LEU A 59 -8.13 7.28 -6.57
N VAL A 60 -8.50 7.46 -7.84
CA VAL A 60 -9.63 8.33 -8.23
C VAL A 60 -10.95 7.86 -7.62
N THR A 61 -11.19 6.57 -7.60
CA THR A 61 -12.40 5.99 -7.00
C THR A 61 -12.44 6.23 -5.50
N LEU A 62 -11.33 6.01 -4.80
CA LEU A 62 -11.19 6.27 -3.36
C LEU A 62 -11.36 7.75 -3.03
N TYR A 63 -10.72 8.63 -3.80
CA TYR A 63 -10.86 10.07 -3.67
C TYR A 63 -12.33 10.50 -3.78
N ASN A 64 -13.02 10.08 -4.84
CA ASN A 64 -14.42 10.44 -5.07
C ASN A 64 -15.37 9.88 -4.01
N GLY A 65 -15.08 8.69 -3.48
CA GLY A 65 -15.81 8.08 -2.37
C GLY A 65 -15.64 8.90 -1.08
N MET A 66 -14.40 9.14 -0.71
CA MET A 66 -14.04 9.85 0.53
C MET A 66 -14.45 11.32 0.50
N CYS A 67 -14.42 12.01 -0.65
CA CYS A 67 -14.86 13.40 -0.79
C CYS A 67 -16.30 13.64 -0.35
N LYS A 68 -17.16 12.62 -0.39
CA LYS A 68 -18.55 12.71 0.03
C LYS A 68 -18.70 12.67 1.55
N GLU A 69 -17.76 12.05 2.24
CA GLU A 69 -17.75 11.87 3.69
C GLU A 69 -16.86 12.90 4.38
N ASP A 70 -15.63 13.05 3.90
CA ASP A 70 -14.61 13.92 4.48
C ASP A 70 -13.65 14.41 3.38
N PRO A 71 -13.88 15.64 2.82
CA PRO A 71 -13.04 16.19 1.76
C PRO A 71 -11.56 16.40 2.15
N ASP A 72 -11.29 16.64 3.44
CA ASP A 72 -9.92 16.86 3.89
C ASP A 72 -9.14 15.53 3.93
N LYS A 73 -9.75 14.45 4.38
CA LYS A 73 -9.15 13.12 4.31
C LYS A 73 -8.99 12.62 2.88
N ALA A 74 -9.87 13.03 1.96
CA ALA A 74 -9.73 12.66 0.56
C ALA A 74 -8.42 13.16 -0.08
N LYS A 75 -7.84 14.26 0.41
CA LYS A 75 -6.59 14.84 -0.13
C LYS A 75 -5.41 13.87 -0.11
N ILE A 76 -5.40 12.90 0.79
CA ILE A 76 -4.34 11.88 0.84
C ILE A 76 -4.27 11.08 -0.48
N PHE A 77 -5.41 10.78 -1.09
CA PHE A 77 -5.43 10.06 -2.36
C PHE A 77 -4.96 10.92 -3.54
N SER A 78 -5.10 12.26 -3.45
CA SER A 78 -4.48 13.18 -4.41
C SER A 78 -2.96 13.16 -4.28
N ALA A 79 -2.43 13.17 -3.05
CA ALA A 79 -1.01 13.07 -2.80
C ALA A 79 -0.43 11.72 -3.30
N HIS A 80 -1.15 10.61 -3.08
CA HIS A 80 -0.74 9.30 -3.63
C HIS A 80 -0.71 9.29 -5.16
N ARG A 81 -1.63 10.02 -5.83
CA ARG A 81 -1.60 10.14 -7.29
C ARG A 81 -0.42 10.97 -7.78
N GLU A 82 -0.02 12.01 -7.06
CA GLU A 82 1.19 12.79 -7.35
C GLU A 82 2.43 11.88 -7.24
N LEU A 83 2.56 11.09 -6.17
CA LEU A 83 3.66 10.14 -6.01
C LEU A 83 3.68 9.02 -7.06
N LEU A 84 2.49 8.58 -7.51
CA LEU A 84 2.36 7.58 -8.58
C LEU A 84 2.82 8.13 -9.95
N GLN A 85 2.74 9.45 -10.14
CA GLN A 85 3.08 10.15 -11.39
C GLN A 85 4.41 10.91 -11.29
N ASP A 86 5.15 10.75 -10.21
CA ASP A 86 6.43 11.39 -10.00
C ASP A 86 7.45 10.94 -11.05
N GLU A 87 8.00 11.90 -11.80
CA GLU A 87 8.88 11.63 -12.94
C GLU A 87 10.18 10.93 -12.52
N GLU A 88 10.74 11.31 -11.36
CA GLU A 88 12.00 10.73 -10.86
C GLU A 88 11.79 9.24 -10.50
N ILE A 89 10.71 8.92 -9.80
CA ILE A 89 10.35 7.54 -9.45
C ILE A 89 10.08 6.71 -10.72
N LEU A 90 9.34 7.28 -11.68
CA LEU A 90 9.00 6.58 -12.92
C LEU A 90 10.25 6.32 -13.80
N ASP A 91 11.19 7.24 -13.84
CA ASP A 91 12.43 7.10 -14.60
C ASP A 91 13.35 6.04 -13.96
N GLU A 92 13.50 6.02 -12.64
CA GLU A 92 14.25 4.99 -11.91
C GLU A 92 13.66 3.59 -12.13
N ILE A 93 12.32 3.45 -12.06
CA ILE A 93 11.66 2.16 -12.35
C ILE A 93 11.89 1.75 -13.82
N ARG A 94 11.81 2.70 -14.75
CA ARG A 94 12.08 2.44 -16.16
C ARG A 94 13.50 1.96 -16.38
N GLU A 95 14.49 2.57 -15.72
CA GLU A 95 15.89 2.16 -15.80
C GLU A 95 16.06 0.74 -15.25
N ALA A 96 15.49 0.43 -14.08
CA ALA A 96 15.54 -0.91 -13.49
C ALA A 96 14.91 -1.98 -14.40
N ILE A 97 13.79 -1.68 -15.06
CA ILE A 97 13.14 -2.61 -15.99
C ILE A 97 13.94 -2.71 -17.30
N CYS A 98 14.24 -1.58 -17.96
CA CYS A 98 14.76 -1.58 -19.32
C CYS A 98 16.28 -1.82 -19.40
N ALA A 99 17.06 -1.32 -18.43
CA ALA A 99 18.52 -1.45 -18.45
C ALA A 99 19.00 -2.66 -17.62
N GLU A 100 18.38 -2.91 -16.45
CA GLU A 100 18.77 -4.00 -15.55
C GLU A 100 17.99 -5.30 -15.80
N SER A 101 16.96 -5.31 -16.65
CA SER A 101 16.06 -6.45 -16.92
C SER A 101 15.37 -6.96 -15.65
N MET A 102 15.05 -6.07 -14.71
CA MET A 102 14.39 -6.39 -13.46
C MET A 102 12.88 -6.53 -13.66
N ASN A 103 12.26 -7.57 -13.09
CA ASN A 103 10.80 -7.71 -13.15
C ASN A 103 10.08 -6.48 -12.57
N PRO A 104 8.91 -6.08 -13.10
CA PRO A 104 8.19 -4.90 -12.67
C PRO A 104 7.89 -4.87 -11.16
N ASP A 105 7.54 -6.01 -10.55
CA ASP A 105 7.31 -6.13 -9.11
C ASP A 105 8.58 -5.84 -8.30
N SER A 106 9.71 -6.33 -8.77
CA SER A 106 11.01 -6.13 -8.12
C SER A 106 11.50 -4.70 -8.28
N ALA A 107 11.33 -4.09 -9.46
CA ALA A 107 11.67 -2.70 -9.73
C ALA A 107 10.84 -1.74 -8.86
N VAL A 108 9.52 -1.93 -8.82
CA VAL A 108 8.60 -1.17 -7.96
C VAL A 108 8.99 -1.32 -6.49
N SER A 109 9.22 -2.54 -6.03
CA SER A 109 9.62 -2.79 -4.64
C SER A 109 10.93 -2.09 -4.27
N LYS A 110 11.96 -2.19 -5.14
CA LYS A 110 13.27 -1.56 -4.94
C LYS A 110 13.12 -0.04 -4.85
N VAL A 111 12.65 0.59 -5.92
CA VAL A 111 12.65 2.05 -6.06
C VAL A 111 11.79 2.72 -4.99
N TYR A 112 10.53 2.31 -4.83
CA TYR A 112 9.67 2.90 -3.80
C TYR A 112 10.19 2.69 -2.37
N THR A 113 10.88 1.57 -2.09
CA THR A 113 11.47 1.35 -0.77
C THR A 113 12.64 2.29 -0.53
N GLU A 114 13.53 2.46 -1.52
CA GLU A 114 14.67 3.38 -1.45
C GLU A 114 14.20 4.82 -1.23
N PHE A 115 13.21 5.29 -1.97
CA PHE A 115 12.64 6.63 -1.77
C PHE A 115 11.95 6.77 -0.40
N ALA A 116 11.21 5.75 0.05
CA ALA A 116 10.57 5.79 1.36
C ALA A 116 11.59 5.81 2.51
N GLU A 117 12.70 5.07 2.40
CA GLU A 117 13.78 5.08 3.39
C GLU A 117 14.52 6.42 3.39
N LEU A 118 14.73 7.02 2.21
CA LEU A 118 15.32 8.36 2.09
C LEU A 118 14.47 9.39 2.83
N LEU A 119 13.16 9.43 2.59
CA LEU A 119 12.26 10.37 3.26
C LEU A 119 12.13 10.11 4.76
N ALA A 120 12.09 8.83 5.17
CA ALA A 120 12.01 8.46 6.58
C ALA A 120 13.27 8.88 7.37
N GLY A 121 14.42 9.03 6.71
CA GLY A 121 15.68 9.50 7.30
C GLY A 121 15.78 11.02 7.47
N VAL A 122 14.82 11.80 6.97
CA VAL A 122 14.83 13.26 7.08
C VAL A 122 14.34 13.67 8.48
N GLU A 123 14.98 14.68 9.09
CA GLU A 123 14.62 15.16 10.44
C GLU A 123 13.25 15.91 10.47
N ASP A 124 12.74 16.36 9.32
CA ASP A 124 11.44 17.03 9.23
C ASP A 124 10.31 16.01 9.29
N PRO A 125 9.45 16.05 10.34
CA PRO A 125 8.35 15.10 10.51
C PRO A 125 7.36 15.08 9.34
N LEU A 126 7.09 16.23 8.70
CA LEU A 126 6.16 16.34 7.58
C LEU A 126 6.69 15.62 6.33
N ILE A 127 8.01 15.60 6.15
CA ILE A 127 8.66 14.87 5.07
C ILE A 127 8.71 13.38 5.42
N ALA A 128 9.04 13.03 6.65
CA ALA A 128 9.10 11.64 7.11
C ALA A 128 7.72 10.95 7.03
N GLU A 129 6.61 11.66 7.26
CA GLU A 129 5.25 11.12 7.11
C GLU A 129 4.96 10.68 5.67
N ARG A 130 5.52 11.35 4.65
CA ARG A 130 5.37 10.95 3.24
C ARG A 130 5.98 9.59 2.90
N ALA A 131 6.88 9.08 3.73
CA ALA A 131 7.38 7.71 3.57
C ALA A 131 6.27 6.65 3.70
N ALA A 132 5.24 6.90 4.51
CA ALA A 132 4.07 6.02 4.61
C ALA A 132 3.23 6.04 3.32
N ASP A 133 3.07 7.22 2.71
CA ASP A 133 2.34 7.37 1.45
C ASP A 133 3.04 6.62 0.30
N LEU A 134 4.38 6.71 0.23
CA LEU A 134 5.17 5.93 -0.75
C LEU A 134 4.99 4.43 -0.56
N ARG A 135 4.95 3.94 0.68
CA ARG A 135 4.70 2.52 0.96
C ARG A 135 3.29 2.09 0.53
N ASP A 136 2.27 2.94 0.75
CA ASP A 136 0.89 2.63 0.29
C ASP A 136 0.84 2.54 -1.25
N VAL A 137 1.45 3.49 -1.97
CA VAL A 137 1.50 3.45 -3.44
C VAL A 137 2.27 2.21 -3.93
N ARG A 138 3.42 1.89 -3.32
CA ARG A 138 4.18 0.66 -3.61
C ARG A 138 3.32 -0.58 -3.45
N ASP A 139 2.69 -0.73 -2.30
CA ASP A 139 1.95 -1.95 -1.96
C ASP A 139 0.71 -2.10 -2.85
N ARG A 140 0.09 -1.00 -3.28
CA ARG A 140 -0.96 -0.98 -4.30
C ARG A 140 -0.46 -1.50 -5.64
N LEU A 141 0.68 -1.00 -6.13
CA LEU A 141 1.27 -1.45 -7.39
C LEU A 141 1.64 -2.94 -7.33
N LEU A 142 2.28 -3.38 -6.25
CA LEU A 142 2.64 -4.79 -6.06
C LEU A 142 1.42 -5.71 -6.00
N ARG A 143 0.35 -5.28 -5.35
CA ARG A 143 -0.92 -6.00 -5.32
C ARG A 143 -1.50 -6.18 -6.72
N ILE A 144 -1.54 -5.11 -7.52
CA ILE A 144 -2.06 -5.16 -8.89
C ILE A 144 -1.18 -6.06 -9.77
N LEU A 145 0.15 -5.94 -9.69
CA LEU A 145 1.10 -6.79 -10.43
C LEU A 145 0.96 -8.28 -10.07
N SER A 146 0.63 -8.59 -8.82
CA SER A 146 0.41 -9.97 -8.38
C SER A 146 -0.96 -10.53 -8.77
N GLY A 147 -1.84 -9.72 -9.37
CA GLY A 147 -3.21 -10.10 -9.68
C GLY A 147 -4.10 -10.32 -8.46
N GLN A 148 -3.69 -9.82 -7.29
CA GLN A 148 -4.50 -9.93 -6.07
C GLN A 148 -5.64 -8.90 -6.09
N GLU A 149 -6.83 -9.32 -5.67
CA GLU A 149 -7.96 -8.41 -5.47
C GLU A 149 -7.73 -7.48 -4.28
N MET A 150 -8.52 -6.40 -4.22
CA MET A 150 -8.50 -5.46 -3.08
C MET A 150 -8.69 -6.21 -1.75
N SER A 151 -8.12 -5.63 -0.69
CA SER A 151 -8.07 -6.17 0.66
C SER A 151 -9.36 -6.92 1.08
N LYS A 152 -9.20 -8.09 1.69
CA LYS A 152 -10.29 -8.86 2.31
C LYS A 152 -11.05 -8.06 3.38
N LEU A 153 -10.53 -6.92 3.83
CA LEU A 153 -11.19 -6.03 4.79
C LEU A 153 -12.45 -5.35 4.23
N SER A 154 -12.60 -5.27 2.90
CA SER A 154 -13.79 -4.68 2.24
C SER A 154 -14.98 -5.63 2.12
N SER A 155 -14.81 -6.92 2.44
CA SER A 155 -15.83 -7.96 2.21
C SER A 155 -15.93 -8.95 3.38
N LEU A 156 -15.98 -8.42 4.59
CA LEU A 156 -16.18 -9.24 5.80
C LEU A 156 -17.64 -9.76 5.83
N SER A 157 -17.80 -11.03 6.15
CA SER A 157 -19.12 -11.69 6.22
C SER A 157 -19.63 -11.86 7.65
N GLU A 158 -18.80 -11.62 8.66
CA GLU A 158 -19.12 -11.74 10.07
C GLU A 158 -18.45 -10.61 10.89
N ASP A 159 -18.97 -10.35 12.09
CA ASP A 159 -18.40 -9.38 13.01
C ASP A 159 -17.03 -9.85 13.52
N VAL A 160 -16.02 -8.98 13.42
CA VAL A 160 -14.64 -9.27 13.83
C VAL A 160 -14.03 -8.14 14.64
N ILE A 161 -13.08 -8.47 15.49
CA ILE A 161 -12.10 -7.53 16.04
C ILE A 161 -10.86 -7.60 15.17
N LEU A 162 -10.58 -6.53 14.44
CA LEU A 162 -9.42 -6.44 13.56
C LEU A 162 -8.16 -6.26 14.40
N VAL A 163 -7.18 -7.12 14.18
CA VAL A 163 -5.84 -7.03 14.77
C VAL A 163 -4.84 -6.88 13.65
N ALA A 164 -4.15 -5.77 13.60
CA ALA A 164 -3.12 -5.48 12.59
C ALA A 164 -1.91 -4.84 13.27
N HIS A 165 -0.73 -5.01 12.67
CA HIS A 165 0.45 -4.27 13.08
C HIS A 165 0.31 -2.80 12.69
N ASP A 166 -0.18 -2.55 11.48
CA ASP A 166 -0.46 -1.23 10.92
C ASP A 166 -1.55 -1.35 9.85
N LEU A 167 -2.21 -0.23 9.53
CA LEU A 167 -3.20 -0.12 8.47
C LEU A 167 -2.85 1.06 7.59
N LEU A 168 -2.77 0.81 6.30
CA LEU A 168 -2.55 1.86 5.31
C LEU A 168 -3.82 2.72 5.13
N PRO A 169 -3.69 3.96 4.65
CA PRO A 169 -4.84 4.83 4.35
C PRO A 169 -5.88 4.16 3.43
N SER A 170 -5.42 3.41 2.45
CA SER A 170 -6.30 2.65 1.56
C SER A 170 -7.06 1.52 2.26
N ASP A 171 -6.45 0.85 3.25
CA ASP A 171 -7.12 -0.18 4.05
C ASP A 171 -8.26 0.43 4.86
N THR A 172 -7.98 1.54 5.57
CA THR A 172 -8.98 2.23 6.40
C THR A 172 -10.12 2.84 5.59
N ALA A 173 -9.85 3.27 4.35
CA ALA A 173 -10.86 3.81 3.44
C ALA A 173 -11.79 2.75 2.85
N THR A 174 -11.31 1.51 2.71
CA THR A 174 -12.05 0.42 2.06
C THR A 174 -12.61 -0.61 3.03
N MET A 175 -12.17 -0.61 4.31
CA MET A 175 -12.60 -1.59 5.29
C MET A 175 -14.11 -1.56 5.55
N ASP A 176 -14.69 -2.73 5.76
CA ASP A 176 -16.11 -2.88 6.12
C ASP A 176 -16.34 -2.49 7.58
N ARG A 177 -16.63 -1.20 7.82
CA ARG A 177 -16.92 -0.65 9.14
C ARG A 177 -18.17 -1.24 9.80
N LYS A 178 -19.03 -1.93 9.06
CA LYS A 178 -20.21 -2.58 9.61
C LYS A 178 -19.83 -3.82 10.43
N HIS A 179 -18.83 -4.56 9.97
CA HIS A 179 -18.42 -5.82 10.58
C HIS A 179 -17.14 -5.68 11.44
N ILE A 180 -16.43 -4.56 11.39
CA ILE A 180 -15.30 -4.29 12.30
C ILE A 180 -15.84 -3.60 13.56
N LYS A 181 -15.61 -4.24 14.73
CA LYS A 181 -16.11 -3.81 16.04
C LYS A 181 -15.01 -3.21 16.90
#